data_49ebc4c8adef47a2cdcbb7d7ec2b0973
#
_entry.id   49ebc4c8adef47a2cdcbb7d7ec2b0973
#
_cell.length_a   1.000
_cell.length_b   1.000
_cell.length_c   1.000
_cell.angle_alpha   90.00
_cell.angle_beta   90.00
_cell.angle_gamma   90.00
#
_symmetry.space_group_name_H-M   'P 1'
#
loop_
_entity.id
_entity.type
_entity.pdbx_description
1 polymer ?
#
loop_
_entity_poly.entity_id
_entity_poly.type
_entity_poly.pdbx_seq_one_letter_code
_entity_poly.pdbx_strand_id
1 'polypeptide(L)'
;NGNLLMPAFKNAHTHSAMTFGRSFSDDLPLQSWLYDKIFPLEAKLTAEDIYHLSRLAFLEYLESGISACFDMYYFPEAMAKAAVDAGFRTVMCGAVNNFKESPALLDEYYNTYNNHHPLVSYQLGFHAEYTTNRSIMEAIAALAEKYKAPVYMHASETESEVQGCIGRYGMTPTALFEQLGLWNYGGGAFHSVWVSNEDLNIYKKHGVYAVLNAGSNAKLASGIAPVEKMLQMGIPLAVGTDGPS
;
A
#
# COMPACT_ATOMS: atom_id res chain seq x y z
N ASN A 1 25.79 27.64 -13.20
CA ASN A 1 24.51 28.35 -13.05
C ASN A 1 23.80 28.09 -11.71
N GLY A 2 24.42 27.41 -10.74
CA GLY A 2 23.85 27.17 -9.40
C GLY A 2 22.78 26.08 -9.32
N ASN A 3 22.57 25.28 -10.37
CA ASN A 3 21.63 24.16 -10.36
C ASN A 3 22.24 22.93 -9.68
N LEU A 4 21.40 22.17 -8.94
CA LEU A 4 21.75 20.89 -8.34
C LEU A 4 21.13 19.76 -9.17
N LEU A 5 21.95 18.78 -9.58
CA LEU A 5 21.49 17.53 -10.15
C LEU A 5 21.47 16.44 -9.07
N MET A 6 20.33 15.83 -8.85
CA MET A 6 20.16 14.77 -7.85
C MET A 6 19.25 13.66 -8.39
N PRO A 7 19.30 12.44 -7.83
CA PRO A 7 18.32 11.39 -8.14
C PRO A 7 16.90 11.87 -7.79
N ALA A 8 15.94 11.55 -8.65
CA ALA A 8 14.53 11.84 -8.39
C ALA A 8 13.99 11.04 -7.19
N PHE A 9 12.98 11.58 -6.53
CA PHE A 9 12.29 10.89 -5.45
C PHE A 9 11.46 9.70 -5.97
N LYS A 10 11.18 8.75 -5.08
CA LYS A 10 10.26 7.64 -5.28
C LYS A 10 9.19 7.68 -4.21
N ASN A 11 7.94 7.58 -4.61
CA ASN A 11 6.81 7.48 -3.70
C ASN A 11 6.55 6.00 -3.40
N ALA A 12 6.88 5.56 -2.19
CA ALA A 12 6.87 4.14 -1.84
C ALA A 12 5.48 3.60 -1.44
N HIS A 13 4.46 4.45 -1.37
CA HIS A 13 3.07 4.05 -1.20
C HIS A 13 2.13 5.20 -1.58
N THR A 14 1.18 4.88 -2.43
CA THR A 14 0.11 5.80 -2.81
C THR A 14 -1.13 5.06 -3.31
N HIS A 15 -2.21 5.81 -3.45
CA HIS A 15 -3.46 5.46 -4.15
C HIS A 15 -3.71 6.54 -5.20
N SER A 16 -2.95 6.51 -6.31
CA SER A 16 -2.90 7.62 -7.28
C SER A 16 -4.27 8.06 -7.80
N ALA A 17 -5.17 7.13 -8.07
CA ALA A 17 -6.50 7.47 -8.58
C ALA A 17 -7.41 8.15 -7.54
N MET A 18 -7.03 8.24 -6.27
CA MET A 18 -7.81 8.94 -5.25
C MET A 18 -7.77 10.47 -5.37
N THR A 19 -7.20 11.02 -6.43
CA THR A 19 -7.28 12.46 -6.71
C THR A 19 -8.72 13.01 -6.76
N PHE A 20 -9.71 12.15 -7.00
CA PHE A 20 -11.14 12.53 -6.91
C PHE A 20 -11.58 12.92 -5.49
N GLY A 21 -10.95 12.34 -4.48
CA GLY A 21 -11.32 12.51 -3.07
C GLY A 21 -10.67 13.72 -2.38
N ARG A 22 -9.83 14.47 -3.09
CA ARG A 22 -9.10 15.60 -2.52
C ARG A 22 -10.03 16.61 -1.88
N SER A 23 -9.81 16.89 -0.59
CA SER A 23 -10.64 17.79 0.24
C SER A 23 -12.15 17.41 0.29
N PHE A 24 -12.48 16.19 -0.07
CA PHE A 24 -13.89 15.73 -0.06
C PHE A 24 -14.40 15.51 1.36
N SER A 25 -13.55 15.03 2.26
CA SER A 25 -13.96 14.68 3.61
C SER A 25 -12.75 14.75 4.55
N ASP A 26 -12.49 15.94 5.06
CA ASP A 26 -11.47 16.18 6.07
C ASP A 26 -12.03 15.95 7.49
N ASP A 27 -11.15 15.83 8.49
CA ASP A 27 -11.47 15.78 9.93
C ASP A 27 -12.30 14.57 10.37
N LEU A 28 -12.16 13.41 9.72
CA LEU A 28 -12.79 12.16 10.12
C LEU A 28 -11.74 11.12 10.56
N PRO A 29 -12.06 10.29 11.58
CA PRO A 29 -11.25 9.11 11.88
C PRO A 29 -11.23 8.13 10.70
N LEU A 30 -10.11 7.40 10.53
CA LEU A 30 -9.87 6.50 9.39
C LEU A 30 -11.07 5.59 9.06
N GLN A 31 -11.65 4.91 10.04
CA GLN A 31 -12.75 3.96 9.80
C GLN A 31 -14.00 4.65 9.23
N SER A 32 -14.43 5.76 9.81
CA SER A 32 -15.57 6.55 9.29
C SER A 32 -15.24 7.14 7.93
N TRP A 33 -14.02 7.62 7.73
CA TRP A 33 -13.56 8.13 6.45
C TRP A 33 -13.63 7.05 5.35
N LEU A 34 -13.12 5.85 5.62
CA LEU A 34 -13.14 4.74 4.65
C LEU A 34 -14.57 4.26 4.37
N TYR A 35 -15.31 3.83 5.40
CA TYR A 35 -16.57 3.12 5.21
C TYR A 35 -17.73 4.04 4.82
N ASP A 36 -17.78 5.26 5.37
CA ASP A 36 -18.91 6.17 5.15
C ASP A 36 -18.70 7.10 3.93
N LYS A 37 -17.44 7.32 3.50
CA LYS A 37 -17.10 8.30 2.47
C LYS A 37 -16.39 7.67 1.27
N ILE A 38 -15.25 7.03 1.46
CA ILE A 38 -14.38 6.61 0.36
C ILE A 38 -14.93 5.38 -0.36
N PHE A 39 -15.19 4.28 0.32
CA PHE A 39 -15.67 3.06 -0.31
C PHE A 39 -16.97 3.23 -1.11
N PRO A 40 -17.97 4.02 -0.65
CA PRO A 40 -19.16 4.29 -1.46
C PRO A 40 -18.89 5.09 -2.74
N LEU A 41 -17.86 5.92 -2.78
CA LEU A 41 -17.44 6.63 -4.00
C LEU A 41 -16.63 5.71 -4.91
N GLU A 42 -15.65 4.99 -4.38
CA GLU A 42 -14.85 4.04 -5.13
C GLU A 42 -15.67 2.95 -5.83
N ALA A 43 -16.80 2.57 -5.21
CA ALA A 43 -17.73 1.61 -5.81
C ALA A 43 -18.36 2.09 -7.12
N LYS A 44 -18.33 3.40 -7.40
CA LYS A 44 -18.89 4.03 -8.61
C LYS A 44 -17.85 4.29 -9.69
N LEU A 45 -16.57 4.22 -9.36
CA LEU A 45 -15.50 4.49 -10.31
C LEU A 45 -15.42 3.41 -11.39
N THR A 46 -15.18 3.86 -12.61
CA THR A 46 -14.96 3.02 -13.78
C THR A 46 -13.48 2.95 -14.14
N ALA A 47 -13.10 2.03 -15.02
CA ALA A 47 -11.73 1.97 -15.55
C ALA A 47 -11.30 3.27 -16.26
N GLU A 48 -12.24 3.97 -16.92
CA GLU A 48 -11.98 5.26 -17.56
C GLU A 48 -11.67 6.34 -16.52
N ASP A 49 -12.43 6.39 -15.41
CA ASP A 49 -12.15 7.30 -14.31
C ASP A 49 -10.74 7.04 -13.73
N ILE A 50 -10.41 5.77 -13.45
CA ILE A 50 -9.09 5.39 -12.92
C ILE A 50 -7.97 5.83 -13.87
N TYR A 51 -8.14 5.66 -15.17
CA TYR A 51 -7.15 6.11 -16.15
C TYR A 51 -6.89 7.62 -16.05
N HIS A 52 -7.94 8.43 -16.03
CA HIS A 52 -7.79 9.90 -15.98
C HIS A 52 -7.27 10.41 -14.64
N LEU A 53 -7.78 9.86 -13.55
CA LEU A 53 -7.38 10.23 -12.18
C LEU A 53 -5.92 9.86 -11.91
N SER A 54 -5.47 8.66 -12.33
CA SER A 54 -4.08 8.25 -12.21
C SER A 54 -3.15 9.15 -13.04
N ARG A 55 -3.55 9.53 -14.26
CA ARG A 55 -2.75 10.45 -15.07
C ARG A 55 -2.56 11.82 -14.40
N LEU A 56 -3.60 12.33 -13.75
CA LEU A 56 -3.50 13.58 -12.99
C LEU A 56 -2.44 13.44 -11.87
N ALA A 57 -2.50 12.36 -11.10
CA ALA A 57 -1.52 12.11 -10.05
C ALA A 57 -0.09 11.98 -10.61
N PHE A 58 0.09 11.27 -11.72
CA PHE A 58 1.41 11.08 -12.33
C PHE A 58 2.02 12.41 -12.82
N LEU A 59 1.20 13.34 -13.33
CA LEU A 59 1.66 14.69 -13.68
C LEU A 59 2.11 15.45 -12.44
N GLU A 60 1.35 15.41 -11.35
CA GLU A 60 1.70 16.06 -10.09
C GLU A 60 2.99 15.46 -9.48
N TYR A 61 3.17 14.14 -9.57
CA TYR A 61 4.40 13.49 -9.13
C TYR A 61 5.61 13.98 -9.93
N LEU A 62 5.50 14.04 -11.26
CA LEU A 62 6.58 14.54 -12.11
C LEU A 62 6.93 16.00 -11.80
N GLU A 63 5.94 16.87 -11.61
CA GLU A 63 6.15 18.26 -11.18
C GLU A 63 6.83 18.37 -9.82
N SER A 64 6.56 17.42 -8.92
CA SER A 64 7.16 17.34 -7.59
C SER A 64 8.54 16.66 -7.57
N GLY A 65 9.07 16.26 -8.72
CA GLY A 65 10.37 15.58 -8.82
C GLY A 65 10.33 14.10 -8.43
N ILE A 66 9.14 13.47 -8.42
CA ILE A 66 8.95 12.04 -8.19
C ILE A 66 8.92 11.33 -9.54
N SER A 67 9.76 10.31 -9.73
CA SER A 67 9.92 9.60 -11.01
C SER A 67 9.35 8.17 -11.00
N ALA A 68 8.89 7.70 -9.85
CA ALA A 68 8.27 6.38 -9.71
C ALA A 68 7.36 6.35 -8.48
N CYS A 69 6.28 5.55 -8.54
CA CYS A 69 5.44 5.27 -7.38
C CYS A 69 5.19 3.78 -7.19
N PHE A 70 4.84 3.43 -5.94
CA PHE A 70 4.29 2.14 -5.55
C PHE A 70 2.81 2.36 -5.24
N ASP A 71 1.93 1.85 -6.11
CA ASP A 71 0.52 2.22 -6.18
C ASP A 71 -0.38 1.02 -5.87
N MET A 72 -1.13 1.09 -4.79
CA MET A 72 -2.11 0.07 -4.43
C MET A 72 -3.51 0.56 -4.80
N TYR A 73 -4.02 0.11 -5.95
CA TYR A 73 -5.37 0.49 -6.37
C TYR A 73 -6.02 -0.55 -7.29
N TYR A 74 -7.27 -0.30 -7.66
CA TYR A 74 -8.08 -1.15 -8.53
C TYR A 74 -7.88 -0.83 -10.01
N PHE A 75 -8.39 -1.70 -10.89
CA PHE A 75 -8.31 -1.57 -12.36
C PHE A 75 -6.87 -1.45 -12.88
N PRO A 76 -6.01 -2.45 -12.65
CA PRO A 76 -4.59 -2.39 -13.02
C PRO A 76 -4.36 -2.18 -14.51
N GLU A 77 -5.29 -2.59 -15.39
CA GLU A 77 -5.23 -2.31 -16.83
C GLU A 77 -5.26 -0.81 -17.12
N ALA A 78 -6.18 -0.08 -16.49
CA ALA A 78 -6.32 1.36 -16.65
C ALA A 78 -5.11 2.11 -16.08
N MET A 79 -4.60 1.69 -14.91
CA MET A 79 -3.41 2.24 -14.30
C MET A 79 -2.16 2.00 -15.14
N ALA A 80 -1.97 0.78 -15.65
CA ALA A 80 -0.86 0.44 -16.53
C ALA A 80 -0.86 1.30 -17.79
N LYS A 81 -2.05 1.44 -18.41
CA LYS A 81 -2.21 2.31 -19.59
C LYS A 81 -1.89 3.77 -19.25
N ALA A 82 -2.39 4.28 -18.13
CA ALA A 82 -2.12 5.66 -17.68
C ALA A 82 -0.61 5.89 -17.46
N ALA A 83 0.07 4.92 -16.82
CA ALA A 83 1.51 4.98 -16.57
C ALA A 83 2.33 5.00 -17.89
N VAL A 84 2.00 4.13 -18.84
CA VAL A 84 2.67 4.07 -20.15
C VAL A 84 2.44 5.36 -20.94
N ASP A 85 1.20 5.84 -21.00
CA ASP A 85 0.85 7.06 -21.74
C ASP A 85 1.48 8.33 -21.13
N ALA A 86 1.70 8.34 -19.82
CA ALA A 86 2.39 9.43 -19.10
C ALA A 86 3.93 9.29 -19.13
N GLY A 87 4.46 8.17 -19.56
CA GLY A 87 5.89 7.87 -19.44
C GLY A 87 6.37 7.72 -18.00
N PHE A 88 5.49 7.36 -17.07
CA PHE A 88 5.74 7.32 -15.65
C PHE A 88 5.94 5.88 -15.16
N ARG A 89 6.92 5.66 -14.27
CA ARG A 89 7.19 4.33 -13.71
C ARG A 89 6.27 4.03 -12.54
N THR A 90 5.50 2.94 -12.66
CA THR A 90 4.55 2.51 -11.64
C THR A 90 4.78 1.05 -11.26
N VAL A 91 4.99 0.81 -9.98
CA VAL A 91 4.91 -0.51 -9.36
C VAL A 91 3.49 -0.64 -8.81
N MET A 92 2.64 -1.38 -9.48
CA MET A 92 1.28 -1.66 -9.01
C MET A 92 1.29 -2.73 -7.92
N CYS A 93 0.33 -2.70 -7.04
CA CYS A 93 0.18 -3.65 -5.94
C CYS A 93 -1.27 -4.12 -5.82
N GLY A 94 -1.48 -5.39 -5.53
CA GLY A 94 -2.81 -5.93 -5.27
C GLY A 94 -3.47 -5.27 -4.06
N ALA A 95 -4.75 -4.93 -4.20
CA ALA A 95 -5.58 -4.34 -3.15
C ALA A 95 -6.71 -5.29 -2.71
N VAL A 96 -6.45 -6.60 -2.75
CA VAL A 96 -7.43 -7.65 -2.44
C VAL A 96 -8.08 -7.38 -1.09
N ASN A 97 -9.41 -7.48 -1.06
CA ASN A 97 -10.21 -7.36 0.15
C ASN A 97 -11.52 -8.16 0.02
N ASN A 98 -12.36 -8.14 1.05
CA ASN A 98 -13.64 -8.88 1.05
C ASN A 98 -14.68 -8.38 0.03
N PHE A 99 -14.46 -7.20 -0.57
CA PHE A 99 -15.46 -6.52 -1.42
C PHE A 99 -15.07 -6.51 -2.90
N LYS A 100 -13.78 -6.41 -3.18
CA LYS A 100 -13.23 -6.32 -4.53
C LYS A 100 -11.97 -7.17 -4.64
N GLU A 101 -11.73 -7.64 -5.84
CA GLU A 101 -10.60 -8.51 -6.19
C GLU A 101 -10.61 -9.85 -5.43
N SER A 102 -9.80 -10.76 -5.88
CA SER A 102 -9.66 -12.07 -5.28
C SER A 102 -8.22 -12.54 -5.42
N PRO A 103 -7.77 -13.54 -4.64
CA PRO A 103 -6.46 -14.14 -4.84
C PRO A 103 -6.25 -14.71 -6.25
N ALA A 104 -7.29 -15.16 -6.94
CA ALA A 104 -7.21 -15.63 -8.32
C ALA A 104 -6.92 -14.48 -9.30
N LEU A 105 -7.57 -13.33 -9.14
CA LEU A 105 -7.26 -12.12 -9.92
C LEU A 105 -5.87 -11.59 -9.60
N LEU A 106 -5.45 -11.64 -8.34
CA LEU A 106 -4.09 -11.26 -7.94
C LEU A 106 -3.03 -12.11 -8.67
N ASP A 107 -3.27 -13.43 -8.78
CA ASP A 107 -2.40 -14.37 -9.51
C ASP A 107 -2.35 -14.01 -11.01
N GLU A 108 -3.48 -13.72 -11.62
CA GLU A 108 -3.60 -13.28 -13.02
C GLU A 108 -2.85 -11.97 -13.26
N TYR A 109 -3.09 -10.95 -12.44
CA TYR A 109 -2.47 -9.64 -12.57
C TYR A 109 -0.95 -9.69 -12.36
N TYR A 110 -0.48 -10.46 -11.39
CA TYR A 110 0.96 -10.67 -11.17
C TYR A 110 1.65 -11.21 -12.42
N ASN A 111 1.07 -12.19 -13.09
CA ASN A 111 1.64 -12.75 -14.32
C ASN A 111 1.52 -11.79 -15.51
N THR A 112 0.41 -11.09 -15.63
CA THR A 112 0.13 -10.20 -16.76
C THR A 112 1.06 -8.99 -16.74
N TYR A 113 1.09 -8.25 -15.63
CA TYR A 113 1.72 -6.92 -15.61
C TYR A 113 3.23 -6.96 -15.37
N ASN A 114 3.79 -8.03 -14.84
CA ASN A 114 5.24 -8.19 -14.76
C ASN A 114 5.89 -8.50 -16.12
N ASN A 115 5.10 -8.77 -17.14
CA ASN A 115 5.56 -9.01 -18.53
C ASN A 115 4.98 -8.00 -19.53
N HIS A 116 4.29 -6.95 -19.06
CA HIS A 116 3.52 -6.05 -19.92
C HIS A 116 4.37 -4.94 -20.54
N HIS A 117 5.08 -4.14 -19.75
CA HIS A 117 5.83 -2.97 -20.22
C HIS A 117 6.96 -2.60 -19.24
N PRO A 118 8.12 -2.09 -19.70
CA PRO A 118 9.25 -1.74 -18.83
C PRO A 118 8.99 -0.68 -17.75
N LEU A 119 7.95 0.13 -17.91
CA LEU A 119 7.53 1.13 -16.91
C LEU A 119 6.56 0.56 -15.87
N VAL A 120 6.05 -0.65 -16.05
CA VAL A 120 5.02 -1.24 -15.21
C VAL A 120 5.51 -2.54 -14.60
N SER A 121 5.25 -2.73 -13.33
CA SER A 121 5.40 -4.02 -12.65
C SER A 121 4.27 -4.19 -11.63
N TYR A 122 4.09 -5.42 -11.12
CA TYR A 122 3.01 -5.75 -10.20
C TYR A 122 3.54 -6.56 -9.01
N GLN A 123 3.09 -6.24 -7.81
CA GLN A 123 3.46 -6.92 -6.59
C GLN A 123 2.24 -7.58 -5.93
N LEU A 124 2.51 -8.68 -5.19
CA LEU A 124 1.48 -9.30 -4.38
C LEU A 124 1.10 -8.37 -3.23
N GLY A 125 -0.19 -8.26 -2.96
CA GLY A 125 -0.67 -7.45 -1.86
C GLY A 125 -2.14 -7.66 -1.57
N PHE A 126 -2.57 -7.12 -0.43
CA PHE A 126 -3.96 -6.99 -0.03
C PHE A 126 -4.11 -5.70 0.78
N HIS A 127 -5.33 -5.21 0.91
CA HIS A 127 -5.56 -3.90 1.51
C HIS A 127 -5.08 -3.86 2.97
N ALA A 128 -5.74 -4.56 3.88
CA ALA A 128 -5.41 -4.62 5.31
C ALA A 128 -6.01 -5.87 5.97
N GLU A 129 -5.57 -6.18 7.20
CA GLU A 129 -6.13 -7.32 7.95
C GLU A 129 -7.64 -7.18 8.15
N TYR A 130 -8.11 -6.00 8.56
CA TYR A 130 -9.51 -5.74 8.92
C TYR A 130 -10.47 -5.64 7.71
N THR A 131 -9.95 -5.54 6.50
CA THR A 131 -10.74 -5.55 5.26
C THR A 131 -10.67 -6.89 4.52
N THR A 132 -9.94 -7.87 5.05
CA THR A 132 -9.79 -9.22 4.53
C THR A 132 -10.27 -10.26 5.54
N ASN A 133 -10.01 -11.51 5.27
CA ASN A 133 -10.23 -12.61 6.19
C ASN A 133 -9.07 -13.62 6.09
N ARG A 134 -9.02 -14.56 7.03
CA ARG A 134 -7.94 -15.54 7.12
C ARG A 134 -7.76 -16.35 5.83
N SER A 135 -8.83 -16.77 5.19
CA SER A 135 -8.77 -17.56 3.95
C SER A 135 -8.13 -16.79 2.79
N ILE A 136 -8.43 -15.49 2.66
CA ILE A 136 -7.79 -14.62 1.66
C ILE A 136 -6.29 -14.48 1.96
N MET A 137 -5.93 -14.19 3.21
CA MET A 137 -4.53 -14.06 3.61
C MET A 137 -3.72 -15.34 3.40
N GLU A 138 -4.29 -16.52 3.73
CA GLU A 138 -3.68 -17.82 3.47
C GLU A 138 -3.49 -18.09 1.97
N ALA A 139 -4.47 -17.73 1.14
CA ALA A 139 -4.35 -17.86 -0.31
C ALA A 139 -3.25 -16.94 -0.89
N ILE A 140 -3.11 -15.72 -0.36
CA ILE A 140 -2.03 -14.80 -0.78
C ILE A 140 -0.67 -15.30 -0.29
N ALA A 141 -0.57 -15.87 0.91
CA ALA A 141 0.65 -16.52 1.38
C ALA A 141 1.07 -17.70 0.47
N ALA A 142 0.10 -18.47 -0.04
CA ALA A 142 0.36 -19.51 -1.02
C ALA A 142 0.88 -18.95 -2.36
N LEU A 143 0.39 -17.77 -2.80
CA LEU A 143 0.94 -17.09 -3.98
C LEU A 143 2.36 -16.57 -3.72
N ALA A 144 2.62 -16.00 -2.53
CA ALA A 144 3.97 -15.60 -2.14
C ALA A 144 4.94 -16.78 -2.17
N GLU A 145 4.54 -17.95 -1.68
CA GLU A 145 5.33 -19.18 -1.75
C GLU A 145 5.52 -19.67 -3.20
N LYS A 146 4.46 -19.61 -4.03
CA LYS A 146 4.51 -20.00 -5.45
C LYS A 146 5.52 -19.17 -6.24
N TYR A 147 5.54 -17.85 -6.04
CA TYR A 147 6.37 -16.93 -6.80
C TYR A 147 7.68 -16.56 -6.12
N LYS A 148 7.90 -16.97 -4.86
CA LYS A 148 9.01 -16.51 -4.01
C LYS A 148 9.05 -14.98 -3.95
N ALA A 149 7.88 -14.36 -3.83
CA ALA A 149 7.67 -12.92 -3.97
C ALA A 149 7.22 -12.27 -2.67
N PRO A 150 7.63 -11.02 -2.43
CA PRO A 150 7.22 -10.24 -1.26
C PRO A 150 5.73 -9.87 -1.31
N VAL A 151 5.14 -9.61 -0.13
CA VAL A 151 3.75 -9.17 0.01
C VAL A 151 3.69 -7.80 0.69
N TYR A 152 2.74 -6.97 0.25
CA TYR A 152 2.57 -5.60 0.74
C TYR A 152 1.14 -5.36 1.23
N MET A 153 0.98 -4.61 2.34
CA MET A 153 -0.33 -4.30 2.92
C MET A 153 -0.24 -3.12 3.90
N HIS A 154 -1.39 -2.51 4.21
CA HIS A 154 -1.50 -1.63 5.36
C HIS A 154 -1.43 -2.45 6.64
N ALA A 155 -0.63 -2.02 7.60
CA ALA A 155 -0.39 -2.78 8.82
C ALA A 155 -0.15 -1.86 10.01
N SER A 156 -0.90 -2.09 11.07
CA SER A 156 -0.77 -1.40 12.35
C SER A 156 -0.84 0.13 12.22
N GLU A 157 -1.75 0.61 11.38
CA GLU A 157 -1.95 2.04 11.15
C GLU A 157 -2.63 2.70 12.35
N THR A 158 -3.68 2.08 12.90
CA THR A 158 -4.44 2.61 14.03
C THR A 158 -4.45 1.65 15.21
N GLU A 159 -4.63 2.20 16.42
CA GLU A 159 -4.79 1.39 17.63
C GLU A 159 -5.98 0.44 17.52
N SER A 160 -7.10 0.91 16.95
CA SER A 160 -8.31 0.11 16.77
C SER A 160 -8.11 -1.09 15.83
N GLU A 161 -7.30 -0.96 14.79
CA GLU A 161 -6.88 -2.07 13.93
C GLU A 161 -6.14 -3.13 14.75
N VAL A 162 -5.11 -2.71 15.49
CA VAL A 162 -4.29 -3.63 16.29
C VAL A 162 -5.11 -4.34 17.36
N GLN A 163 -5.92 -3.61 18.13
CA GLN A 163 -6.79 -4.19 19.16
C GLN A 163 -7.86 -5.10 18.54
N GLY A 164 -8.42 -4.72 17.39
CA GLY A 164 -9.37 -5.54 16.66
C GLY A 164 -8.75 -6.86 16.18
N CYS A 165 -7.53 -6.84 15.67
CA CYS A 165 -6.79 -8.04 15.26
C CYS A 165 -6.47 -8.94 16.46
N ILE A 166 -6.02 -8.36 17.58
CA ILE A 166 -5.82 -9.10 18.84
C ILE A 166 -7.12 -9.76 19.29
N GLY A 167 -8.25 -9.05 19.22
CA GLY A 167 -9.55 -9.61 19.57
C GLY A 167 -9.99 -10.78 18.68
N ARG A 168 -9.70 -10.73 17.37
CA ARG A 168 -10.05 -11.78 16.39
C ARG A 168 -9.10 -12.97 16.42
N TYR A 169 -7.80 -12.73 16.54
CA TYR A 169 -6.77 -13.75 16.32
C TYR A 169 -5.83 -13.97 17.52
N GLY A 170 -5.95 -13.19 18.59
CA GLY A 170 -5.09 -13.29 19.77
C GLY A 170 -3.69 -12.72 19.59
N MET A 171 -3.42 -12.00 18.49
CA MET A 171 -2.10 -11.45 18.17
C MET A 171 -2.20 -10.18 17.32
N THR A 172 -1.09 -9.44 17.21
CA THR A 172 -1.00 -8.24 16.36
C THR A 172 -1.10 -8.58 14.87
N PRO A 173 -1.45 -7.63 13.98
CA PRO A 173 -1.42 -7.86 12.53
C PRO A 173 -0.07 -8.40 12.04
N THR A 174 1.03 -7.81 12.48
CA THR A 174 2.38 -8.24 12.10
C THR A 174 2.68 -9.68 12.50
N ALA A 175 2.32 -10.09 13.71
CA ALA A 175 2.49 -11.46 14.20
C ALA A 175 1.60 -12.45 13.45
N LEU A 176 0.36 -12.05 13.12
CA LEU A 176 -0.54 -12.85 12.29
C LEU A 176 0.05 -13.09 10.89
N PHE A 177 0.58 -12.05 10.26
CA PHE A 177 1.19 -12.15 8.94
C PHE A 177 2.45 -13.04 8.94
N GLU A 178 3.26 -12.97 10.01
CA GLU A 178 4.37 -13.91 10.21
C GLU A 178 3.86 -15.35 10.33
N GLN A 179 2.87 -15.59 11.19
CA GLN A 179 2.28 -16.92 11.39
C GLN A 179 1.75 -17.53 10.09
N LEU A 180 1.17 -16.70 9.21
CA LEU A 180 0.63 -17.13 7.91
C LEU A 180 1.71 -17.26 6.83
N GLY A 181 2.96 -16.89 7.11
CA GLY A 181 4.06 -16.94 6.14
C GLY A 181 4.08 -15.81 5.12
N LEU A 182 3.29 -14.74 5.32
CA LEU A 182 3.22 -13.59 4.42
C LEU A 182 4.55 -12.81 4.35
N TRP A 183 5.39 -12.88 5.39
CA TRP A 183 6.70 -12.24 5.45
C TRP A 183 7.86 -13.13 4.99
N ASN A 184 7.60 -14.38 4.54
CA ASN A 184 8.68 -15.33 4.20
C ASN A 184 9.64 -14.82 3.10
N TYR A 185 9.18 -13.93 2.25
CA TYR A 185 9.95 -13.33 1.16
C TYR A 185 10.11 -11.82 1.32
N GLY A 186 10.02 -11.31 2.55
CA GLY A 186 10.02 -9.88 2.82
C GLY A 186 8.70 -9.22 2.43
N GLY A 187 8.75 -7.93 2.14
CA GLY A 187 7.59 -7.15 1.74
C GLY A 187 7.59 -5.76 2.34
N GLY A 188 6.41 -5.15 2.45
CA GLY A 188 6.25 -3.84 3.04
C GLY A 188 4.96 -3.67 3.83
N ALA A 189 5.11 -3.08 4.99
CA ALA A 189 4.02 -2.69 5.87
C ALA A 189 3.83 -1.17 5.77
N PHE A 190 2.71 -0.75 5.18
CA PHE A 190 2.39 0.68 5.10
C PHE A 190 1.91 1.18 6.46
N HIS A 191 2.28 2.42 6.82
CA HIS A 191 2.05 3.14 8.06
C HIS A 191 2.89 2.68 9.26
N SER A 192 2.74 1.46 9.76
CA SER A 192 3.52 0.90 10.88
C SER A 192 3.57 1.82 12.12
N VAL A 193 2.42 2.41 12.49
CA VAL A 193 2.30 3.38 13.59
C VAL A 193 2.24 2.67 14.93
N TRP A 194 1.34 1.70 15.08
CA TRP A 194 1.04 0.99 16.33
C TRP A 194 1.73 -0.39 16.40
N VAL A 195 3.05 -0.38 16.14
CA VAL A 195 3.88 -1.60 16.17
C VAL A 195 4.56 -1.76 17.53
N SER A 196 4.54 -2.98 18.05
CA SER A 196 5.25 -3.37 19.27
C SER A 196 6.74 -3.62 19.02
N ASN A 197 7.50 -3.88 20.07
CA ASN A 197 8.90 -4.29 19.95
C ASN A 197 9.04 -5.64 19.25
N GLU A 198 8.12 -6.54 19.55
CA GLU A 198 8.02 -7.86 18.98
C GLU A 198 7.73 -7.77 17.48
N ASP A 199 6.82 -6.88 17.06
CA ASP A 199 6.53 -6.61 15.65
C ASP A 199 7.77 -6.07 14.90
N LEU A 200 8.50 -5.14 15.53
CA LEU A 200 9.74 -4.61 14.95
C LEU A 200 10.83 -5.69 14.82
N ASN A 201 10.90 -6.64 15.75
CA ASN A 201 11.80 -7.80 15.61
C ASN A 201 11.40 -8.70 14.45
N ILE A 202 10.11 -8.87 14.18
CA ILE A 202 9.61 -9.61 13.01
C ILE A 202 10.01 -8.88 11.72
N TYR A 203 9.81 -7.56 11.64
CA TYR A 203 10.25 -6.78 10.47
C TYR A 203 11.75 -6.95 10.21
N LYS A 204 12.56 -6.81 11.25
CA LYS A 204 14.02 -7.01 11.13
C LYS A 204 14.38 -8.41 10.67
N LYS A 205 13.76 -9.43 11.25
CA LYS A 205 14.01 -10.85 10.91
C LYS A 205 13.73 -11.15 9.44
N HIS A 206 12.65 -10.61 8.89
CA HIS A 206 12.19 -10.89 7.53
C HIS A 206 12.61 -9.83 6.50
N GLY A 207 13.28 -8.75 6.91
CA GLY A 207 13.64 -7.65 6.01
C GLY A 207 12.45 -6.87 5.49
N VAL A 208 11.38 -6.78 6.28
CA VAL A 208 10.16 -6.04 5.92
C VAL A 208 10.44 -4.54 5.94
N TYR A 209 10.05 -3.85 4.88
CA TYR A 209 10.10 -2.39 4.83
C TYR A 209 8.95 -1.78 5.64
N ALA A 210 9.27 -0.88 6.56
CA ALA A 210 8.26 0.02 7.12
C ALA A 210 8.13 1.23 6.19
N VAL A 211 6.97 1.38 5.55
CA VAL A 211 6.69 2.47 4.62
C VAL A 211 5.91 3.56 5.35
N LEU A 212 6.57 4.68 5.58
CA LEU A 212 6.09 5.77 6.42
C LEU A 212 5.21 6.72 5.62
N ASN A 213 3.96 6.91 6.05
CA ASN A 213 2.99 7.82 5.43
C ASN A 213 2.66 8.97 6.40
N ALA A 214 3.68 9.74 6.78
CA ALA A 214 3.58 10.72 7.87
C ALA A 214 2.48 11.78 7.67
N GLY A 215 2.27 12.23 6.43
CA GLY A 215 1.21 13.19 6.09
C GLY A 215 -0.18 12.62 6.35
N SER A 216 -0.44 11.41 5.86
CA SER A 216 -1.70 10.68 6.06
C SER A 216 -1.93 10.36 7.54
N ASN A 217 -0.91 9.85 8.22
CA ASN A 217 -0.99 9.52 9.65
C ASN A 217 -1.36 10.75 10.50
N ALA A 218 -0.85 11.93 10.14
CA ALA A 218 -1.19 13.18 10.81
C ALA A 218 -2.61 13.64 10.49
N LYS A 219 -3.01 13.56 9.21
CA LYS A 219 -4.35 13.98 8.75
C LYS A 219 -5.47 13.12 9.36
N LEU A 220 -5.29 11.81 9.38
CA LEU A 220 -6.27 10.84 9.89
C LEU A 220 -6.15 10.59 11.41
N ALA A 221 -5.23 11.32 12.08
CA ALA A 221 -4.92 11.14 13.49
C ALA A 221 -4.55 9.69 13.87
N SER A 222 -3.95 8.94 12.95
CA SER A 222 -3.52 7.56 13.17
C SER A 222 -2.39 7.48 14.21
N GLY A 223 -1.54 8.51 14.30
CA GLY A 223 -0.44 8.60 15.26
C GLY A 223 0.92 8.84 14.60
N ILE A 224 1.98 8.60 15.35
CA ILE A 224 3.38 8.80 14.90
C ILE A 224 4.11 7.45 14.96
N ALA A 225 4.58 6.98 13.81
CA ALA A 225 5.39 5.76 13.73
C ALA A 225 6.70 5.89 14.54
N PRO A 226 7.18 4.84 15.20
CA PRO A 226 8.39 4.88 16.02
C PRO A 226 9.68 4.86 15.18
N VAL A 227 9.85 5.87 14.32
CA VAL A 227 10.90 5.96 13.28
C VAL A 227 12.30 5.86 13.87
N GLU A 228 12.58 6.58 14.96
CA GLU A 228 13.88 6.54 15.62
C GLU A 228 14.25 5.10 16.02
N LYS A 229 13.32 4.38 16.61
CA LYS A 229 13.53 3.00 17.02
C LYS A 229 13.74 2.06 15.82
N MET A 230 12.95 2.23 14.76
CA MET A 230 13.12 1.48 13.52
C MET A 230 14.53 1.67 12.95
N LEU A 231 15.02 2.92 12.91
CA LEU A 231 16.38 3.24 12.48
C LEU A 231 17.45 2.60 13.37
N GLN A 232 17.29 2.69 14.70
CA GLN A 232 18.21 2.07 15.66
C GLN A 232 18.27 0.54 15.52
N MET A 233 17.16 -0.10 15.18
CA MET A 233 17.10 -1.54 14.93
C MET A 233 17.58 -1.94 13.54
N GLY A 234 17.84 -0.99 12.63
CA GLY A 234 18.26 -1.25 11.25
C GLY A 234 17.14 -1.80 10.37
N ILE A 235 15.87 -1.45 10.68
CA ILE A 235 14.71 -1.79 9.84
C ILE A 235 14.76 -0.92 8.58
N PRO A 236 14.60 -1.48 7.38
CA PRO A 236 14.58 -0.70 6.16
C PRO A 236 13.33 0.20 6.12
N LEU A 237 13.55 1.49 5.84
CA LEU A 237 12.48 2.48 5.77
C LEU A 237 12.28 2.99 4.34
N ALA A 238 11.04 3.29 4.00
CA ALA A 238 10.67 4.03 2.81
C ALA A 238 9.63 5.10 3.15
N VAL A 239 9.42 6.06 2.26
CA VAL A 239 8.46 7.15 2.46
C VAL A 239 7.43 7.12 1.35
N GLY A 240 6.16 7.18 1.73
CA GLY A 240 5.02 7.27 0.86
C GLY A 240 4.17 8.50 1.16
N THR A 241 3.31 8.87 0.22
CA THR A 241 2.36 9.97 0.41
C THR A 241 0.99 9.47 0.88
N ASP A 242 0.69 8.20 0.64
CA ASP A 242 -0.65 7.65 0.73
C ASP A 242 -1.61 8.29 -0.30
N GLY A 243 -2.92 8.17 -0.12
CA GLY A 243 -3.90 8.77 -1.01
C GLY A 243 -3.84 10.32 -1.00
N PRO A 244 -4.14 10.97 -2.13
CA PRO A 244 -4.16 12.44 -2.23
C PRO A 244 -5.46 13.06 -1.72
N SER A 245 -6.33 12.28 -1.09
CA SER A 245 -7.64 12.70 -0.57
C SER A 245 -7.57 13.18 0.87
#